data_386b6b2ae8111c2e9f4124e760c455d0
#
_entry.id   386b6b2ae8111c2e9f4124e760c455d0
#
_cell.length_a   1.000
_cell.length_b   1.000
_cell.length_c   1.000
_cell.angle_alpha   90.00
_cell.angle_beta   90.00
_cell.angle_gamma   90.00
#
_symmetry.space_group_name_H-M   'P 1'
#
loop_
_entity.id
_entity.type
_entity.pdbx_description
1 polymer ?
#
loop_
_entity_poly.entity_id
_entity_poly.type
_entity_poly.pdbx_seq_one_letter_code
_entity_poly.pdbx_strand_id
1 'polypeptide(L)'
;SDVLGTTTDPVLKSMELLPLGPVVIIDTPGLDDEGELGALRIQKAYQILNKTDIAVLVIDASFGVTKEDSDILKRIHEKEIPCVIVVNKSDICPNCNLEDLPLPDSDSAILVSSKTGEHIHELKELLAQQASQDTIQKSIVADLLNPLDFVVLVVPIDSAAPKGRLILPQQQTIRDVLEAKASAIVVQETELAETLNSLGK
;
A
#
# COMPACT_ATOMS: atom_id res chain seq x y z
N SER A 1 -14.39 -3.38 -16.34
CA SER A 1 -15.79 -3.71 -16.74
C SER A 1 -16.14 -2.87 -17.95
N ASP A 2 -16.90 -3.43 -18.90
CA ASP A 2 -17.31 -2.73 -20.12
C ASP A 2 -18.48 -1.73 -19.87
N VAL A 3 -18.86 -1.57 -18.61
CA VAL A 3 -19.94 -0.66 -18.19
C VAL A 3 -19.36 0.39 -17.27
N LEU A 4 -19.40 1.65 -17.69
CA LEU A 4 -19.06 2.83 -16.89
C LEU A 4 -19.98 2.94 -15.68
N GLY A 5 -19.41 3.23 -14.49
CA GLY A 5 -20.23 3.53 -13.31
C GLY A 5 -20.70 2.35 -12.48
N THR A 6 -20.02 1.19 -12.54
CA THR A 6 -20.43 -0.02 -11.79
C THR A 6 -20.23 0.07 -10.27
N THR A 7 -19.32 0.92 -9.81
CA THR A 7 -18.99 1.06 -8.38
C THR A 7 -19.40 2.44 -7.87
N THR A 8 -20.33 2.51 -6.93
CA THR A 8 -20.77 3.77 -6.30
C THR A 8 -20.10 4.03 -4.96
N ASP A 9 -19.68 2.97 -4.26
CA ASP A 9 -18.99 3.05 -2.98
C ASP A 9 -17.64 2.34 -3.05
N PRO A 10 -16.61 2.83 -2.31
CA PRO A 10 -15.32 2.18 -2.24
C PRO A 10 -15.44 0.75 -1.71
N VAL A 11 -14.79 -0.18 -2.40
CA VAL A 11 -14.76 -1.59 -1.99
C VAL A 11 -13.40 -1.88 -1.36
N LEU A 12 -13.42 -2.33 -0.09
CA LEU A 12 -12.22 -2.76 0.61
C LEU A 12 -12.03 -4.26 0.45
N LYS A 13 -10.83 -4.67 0.04
CA LYS A 13 -10.46 -6.07 -0.09
C LYS A 13 -9.11 -6.32 0.57
N SER A 14 -9.13 -7.08 1.66
CA SER A 14 -7.90 -7.55 2.32
C SER A 14 -7.34 -8.76 1.56
N MET A 15 -6.05 -8.73 1.25
CA MET A 15 -5.36 -9.83 0.58
C MET A 15 -3.86 -9.80 0.87
N GLU A 16 -3.18 -10.88 0.54
CA GLU A 16 -1.72 -10.95 0.55
C GLU A 16 -1.18 -10.63 -0.85
N LEU A 17 -0.33 -9.63 -0.94
CA LEU A 17 0.30 -9.19 -2.20
C LEU A 17 1.81 -9.37 -2.08
N LEU A 18 2.35 -10.50 -2.55
CA LEU A 18 3.79 -10.73 -2.52
C LEU A 18 4.51 -9.90 -3.59
N PRO A 19 5.69 -9.28 -3.28
CA PRO A 19 6.46 -9.42 -2.02
C PRO A 19 6.07 -8.42 -0.92
N LEU A 20 5.09 -7.53 -1.14
CA LEU A 20 4.69 -6.49 -0.19
C LEU A 20 4.12 -7.06 1.13
N GLY A 21 3.42 -8.22 1.07
CA GLY A 21 2.76 -8.84 2.23
C GLY A 21 1.27 -8.54 2.31
N PRO A 22 0.68 -8.53 3.53
CA PRO A 22 -0.75 -8.27 3.69
C PRO A 22 -1.09 -6.81 3.40
N VAL A 23 -2.11 -6.62 2.53
CA VAL A 23 -2.59 -5.30 2.10
C VAL A 23 -4.10 -5.22 2.18
N VAL A 24 -4.62 -4.00 2.28
CA VAL A 24 -6.02 -3.69 2.05
C VAL A 24 -6.11 -2.86 0.78
N ILE A 25 -6.64 -3.45 -0.28
CA ILE A 25 -6.90 -2.73 -1.54
C ILE A 25 -8.22 -1.99 -1.38
N ILE A 26 -8.21 -0.70 -1.70
CA ILE A 26 -9.39 0.16 -1.72
C ILE A 26 -9.67 0.49 -3.19
N ASP A 27 -10.65 -0.20 -3.76
CA ASP A 27 -11.12 0.08 -5.12
C ASP A 27 -12.03 1.31 -5.09
N THR A 28 -11.67 2.31 -5.90
CA THR A 28 -12.41 3.57 -5.98
C THR A 28 -13.30 3.60 -7.22
N PRO A 29 -14.48 4.28 -7.16
CA PRO A 29 -15.28 4.51 -8.35
C PRO A 29 -14.48 5.25 -9.42
N GLY A 30 -14.76 4.94 -10.71
CA GLY A 30 -14.17 5.68 -11.84
C GLY A 30 -14.42 7.19 -11.74
N LEU A 31 -13.45 7.97 -12.19
CA LEU A 31 -13.48 9.44 -12.13
C LEU A 31 -14.16 10.08 -13.36
N ASP A 32 -14.49 9.25 -14.35
CA ASP A 32 -14.90 9.68 -15.71
C ASP A 32 -16.38 10.07 -15.84
N ASP A 33 -17.15 10.08 -14.74
CA ASP A 33 -18.57 10.40 -14.79
C ASP A 33 -18.83 11.91 -14.74
N GLU A 34 -19.63 12.39 -15.69
CA GLU A 34 -20.13 13.77 -15.72
C GLU A 34 -21.33 13.94 -14.79
N GLY A 35 -21.47 15.14 -14.19
CA GLY A 35 -22.62 15.56 -13.41
C GLY A 35 -22.45 15.46 -11.89
N GLU A 36 -23.58 15.60 -11.15
CA GLU A 36 -23.57 15.62 -9.65
C GLU A 36 -23.04 14.32 -9.03
N LEU A 37 -23.26 13.17 -9.67
CA LEU A 37 -22.72 11.88 -9.25
C LEU A 37 -21.19 11.80 -9.39
N GLY A 38 -20.64 12.39 -10.46
CA GLY A 38 -19.19 12.48 -10.67
C GLY A 38 -18.51 13.29 -9.57
N ALA A 39 -19.07 14.45 -9.21
CA ALA A 39 -18.53 15.29 -8.12
C ALA A 39 -18.51 14.57 -6.77
N LEU A 40 -19.56 13.80 -6.45
CA LEU A 40 -19.62 13.00 -5.22
C LEU A 40 -18.58 11.86 -5.21
N ARG A 41 -18.34 11.21 -6.34
CA ARG A 41 -17.33 10.15 -6.49
C ARG A 41 -15.93 10.70 -6.32
N ILE A 42 -15.62 11.81 -6.96
CA ILE A 42 -14.34 12.53 -6.80
C ILE A 42 -14.12 12.91 -5.34
N GLN A 43 -15.16 13.41 -4.65
CA GLN A 43 -15.05 13.75 -3.23
C GLN A 43 -14.79 12.51 -2.36
N LYS A 44 -15.45 11.38 -2.65
CA LYS A 44 -15.18 10.10 -1.96
C LYS A 44 -13.76 9.60 -2.23
N ALA A 45 -13.28 9.66 -3.46
CA ALA A 45 -11.91 9.31 -3.81
C ALA A 45 -10.89 10.16 -3.00
N TYR A 46 -11.13 11.47 -2.88
CA TYR A 46 -10.27 12.35 -2.06
C TYR A 46 -10.29 12.01 -0.57
N GLN A 47 -11.43 11.55 -0.03
CA GLN A 47 -11.50 11.11 1.36
C GLN A 47 -10.70 9.82 1.60
N ILE A 48 -10.65 8.94 0.61
CA ILE A 48 -9.88 7.69 0.66
C ILE A 48 -8.39 7.97 0.69
N LEU A 49 -7.91 8.95 -0.07
CA LEU A 49 -6.50 9.34 -0.07
C LEU A 49 -5.95 9.65 1.34
N ASN A 50 -6.80 10.10 2.28
CA ASN A 50 -6.38 10.33 3.66
C ASN A 50 -6.07 9.05 4.45
N LYS A 51 -6.43 7.87 3.91
CA LYS A 51 -6.25 6.56 4.54
C LYS A 51 -5.38 5.63 3.67
N THR A 52 -4.74 6.20 2.66
CA THR A 52 -3.96 5.47 1.65
C THR A 52 -2.48 5.64 1.93
N ASP A 53 -1.78 4.53 2.05
CA ASP A 53 -0.32 4.52 2.21
C ASP A 53 0.38 4.61 0.84
N ILE A 54 -0.19 3.98 -0.19
CA ILE A 54 0.32 4.02 -1.57
C ILE A 54 -0.86 4.17 -2.52
N ALA A 55 -0.79 5.14 -3.41
CA ALA A 55 -1.77 5.31 -4.49
C ALA A 55 -1.33 4.57 -5.75
N VAL A 56 -2.29 3.94 -6.43
CA VAL A 56 -2.10 3.36 -7.76
C VAL A 56 -3.04 4.05 -8.73
N LEU A 57 -2.49 4.89 -9.59
CA LEU A 57 -3.26 5.55 -10.65
C LEU A 57 -3.27 4.65 -11.89
N VAL A 58 -4.45 4.18 -12.29
CA VAL A 58 -4.61 3.30 -13.45
C VAL A 58 -5.14 4.08 -14.64
N ILE A 59 -4.34 4.18 -15.70
CA ILE A 59 -4.63 4.87 -16.95
C ILE A 59 -4.86 3.83 -18.05
N ASP A 60 -5.82 4.05 -18.92
CA ASP A 60 -6.05 3.23 -20.10
C ASP A 60 -5.13 3.68 -21.26
N ALA A 61 -4.25 2.79 -21.71
CA ALA A 61 -3.30 3.07 -22.79
C ALA A 61 -3.95 3.54 -24.10
N SER A 62 -5.22 3.18 -24.33
CA SER A 62 -5.94 3.56 -25.55
C SER A 62 -6.46 5.00 -25.54
N PHE A 63 -6.66 5.58 -24.37
CA PHE A 63 -7.13 6.95 -24.19
C PHE A 63 -6.02 7.93 -23.79
N GLY A 64 -4.94 7.39 -23.16
CA GLY A 64 -3.88 8.21 -22.59
C GLY A 64 -4.29 8.92 -21.30
N VAL A 65 -3.51 9.92 -20.91
CA VAL A 65 -3.72 10.69 -19.66
C VAL A 65 -4.86 11.69 -19.85
N THR A 66 -5.89 11.58 -19.03
CA THR A 66 -7.01 12.52 -19.02
C THR A 66 -6.74 13.72 -18.11
N LYS A 67 -7.64 14.69 -18.14
CA LYS A 67 -7.59 15.83 -17.22
C LYS A 67 -7.85 15.39 -15.78
N GLU A 68 -8.81 14.49 -15.61
CA GLU A 68 -9.20 13.90 -14.33
C GLU A 68 -8.03 13.13 -13.70
N ASP A 69 -7.27 12.37 -14.50
CA ASP A 69 -6.04 11.68 -14.05
C ASP A 69 -5.00 12.69 -13.56
N SER A 70 -4.82 13.80 -14.31
CA SER A 70 -3.88 14.84 -13.93
C SER A 70 -4.30 15.56 -12.64
N ASP A 71 -5.59 15.81 -12.44
CA ASP A 71 -6.12 16.47 -11.26
C ASP A 71 -5.99 15.58 -10.00
N ILE A 72 -6.26 14.26 -10.12
CA ILE A 72 -6.07 13.33 -9.00
C ILE A 72 -4.59 13.14 -8.66
N LEU A 73 -3.72 13.04 -9.68
CA LEU A 73 -2.28 12.91 -9.48
C LEU A 73 -1.71 14.12 -8.73
N LYS A 74 -2.13 15.33 -9.09
CA LYS A 74 -1.78 16.55 -8.37
C LYS A 74 -2.19 16.49 -6.90
N ARG A 75 -3.37 15.96 -6.60
CA ARG A 75 -3.86 15.78 -5.22
C ARG A 75 -3.07 14.75 -4.44
N ILE A 76 -2.65 13.66 -5.10
CA ILE A 76 -1.79 12.63 -4.50
C ILE A 76 -0.46 13.28 -4.09
N HIS A 77 0.14 14.09 -4.96
CA HIS A 77 1.39 14.82 -4.68
C HIS A 77 1.23 15.87 -3.58
N GLU A 78 0.13 16.65 -3.57
CA GLU A 78 -0.15 17.62 -2.51
C GLU A 78 -0.24 16.98 -1.12
N LYS A 79 -0.55 15.67 -1.06
CA LYS A 79 -0.62 14.87 0.17
C LYS A 79 0.65 14.08 0.47
N GLU A 80 1.66 14.19 -0.39
CA GLU A 80 2.91 13.44 -0.28
C GLU A 80 2.70 11.92 -0.19
N ILE A 81 1.65 11.41 -0.87
CA ILE A 81 1.37 9.97 -0.92
C ILE A 81 2.22 9.36 -2.05
N PRO A 82 3.02 8.31 -1.78
CA PRO A 82 3.72 7.59 -2.83
C PRO A 82 2.75 7.10 -3.91
N CYS A 83 3.09 7.32 -5.18
CA CYS A 83 2.24 6.98 -6.31
C CYS A 83 2.96 6.08 -7.30
N VAL A 84 2.24 5.07 -7.79
CA VAL A 84 2.64 4.27 -8.94
C VAL A 84 1.62 4.47 -10.05
N ILE A 85 2.09 4.92 -11.22
CA ILE A 85 1.25 5.12 -12.40
C ILE A 85 1.26 3.83 -13.22
N VAL A 86 0.09 3.25 -13.44
CA VAL A 86 -0.09 2.01 -14.19
C VAL A 86 -0.82 2.31 -15.48
N VAL A 87 -0.13 2.20 -16.60
CA VAL A 87 -0.74 2.31 -17.93
C VAL A 87 -1.16 0.91 -18.37
N ASN A 88 -2.46 0.64 -18.25
CA ASN A 88 -3.03 -0.68 -18.52
C ASN A 88 -3.51 -0.82 -19.96
N LYS A 89 -3.74 -2.06 -20.39
CA LYS A 89 -4.17 -2.46 -21.73
C LYS A 89 -3.08 -2.35 -22.81
N SER A 90 -1.82 -2.62 -22.47
CA SER A 90 -0.71 -2.72 -23.44
C SER A 90 -1.00 -3.69 -24.58
N ASP A 91 -1.82 -4.72 -24.33
CA ASP A 91 -2.21 -5.72 -25.34
C ASP A 91 -2.99 -5.16 -26.53
N ILE A 92 -3.67 -4.05 -26.37
CA ILE A 92 -4.42 -3.38 -27.44
C ILE A 92 -3.73 -2.12 -27.97
N CYS A 93 -2.67 -1.66 -27.30
CA CYS A 93 -1.89 -0.49 -27.69
C CYS A 93 -0.38 -0.80 -27.72
N PRO A 94 0.09 -1.68 -28.64
CA PRO A 94 1.46 -2.19 -28.63
C PRO A 94 2.53 -1.14 -28.92
N ASN A 95 2.15 0.02 -29.45
CA ASN A 95 3.06 1.13 -29.76
C ASN A 95 3.01 2.25 -28.68
N CYS A 96 2.31 2.02 -27.56
CA CYS A 96 2.30 2.97 -26.48
C CYS A 96 3.63 2.94 -25.73
N ASN A 97 4.31 4.09 -25.63
CA ASN A 97 5.51 4.26 -24.84
C ASN A 97 5.21 5.20 -23.68
N LEU A 98 5.77 4.91 -22.50
CA LEU A 98 5.62 5.76 -21.32
C LEU A 98 6.20 7.17 -21.55
N GLU A 99 7.27 7.25 -22.34
CA GLU A 99 7.94 8.53 -22.67
C GLU A 99 7.07 9.49 -23.49
N ASP A 100 6.07 8.96 -24.22
CA ASP A 100 5.15 9.76 -25.04
C ASP A 100 3.95 10.31 -24.23
N LEU A 101 3.80 9.86 -22.98
CA LEU A 101 2.71 10.28 -22.12
C LEU A 101 3.13 11.48 -21.25
N PRO A 102 2.24 12.46 -21.02
CA PRO A 102 2.54 13.62 -20.17
C PRO A 102 2.51 13.24 -18.69
N LEU A 103 3.42 12.37 -18.28
CA LEU A 103 3.58 11.89 -16.89
C LEU A 103 4.72 12.65 -16.22
N PRO A 104 4.64 12.89 -14.89
CA PRO A 104 5.75 13.50 -14.16
C PRO A 104 6.97 12.58 -14.09
N ASP A 105 8.16 13.11 -14.29
CA ASP A 105 9.43 12.36 -14.18
C ASP A 105 9.71 11.85 -12.77
N SER A 106 9.03 12.41 -11.76
CA SER A 106 9.19 12.04 -10.35
C SER A 106 8.47 10.74 -9.99
N ASP A 107 7.52 10.30 -10.81
CA ASP A 107 6.66 9.17 -10.49
C ASP A 107 7.11 7.89 -11.18
N SER A 108 6.97 6.79 -10.46
CA SER A 108 7.20 5.47 -11.04
C SER A 108 6.03 5.09 -11.94
N ALA A 109 6.29 4.89 -13.23
CA ALA A 109 5.28 4.47 -14.21
C ALA A 109 5.61 3.10 -14.80
N ILE A 110 4.58 2.30 -15.07
CA ILE A 110 4.73 0.98 -15.67
C ILE A 110 3.59 0.69 -16.66
N LEU A 111 3.95 0.12 -17.81
CA LEU A 111 3.01 -0.36 -18.83
C LEU A 111 2.65 -1.82 -18.53
N VAL A 112 1.36 -2.14 -18.44
CA VAL A 112 0.89 -3.49 -18.09
C VAL A 112 -0.29 -3.93 -18.96
N SER A 113 -0.55 -5.23 -18.98
CA SER A 113 -1.84 -5.77 -19.41
C SER A 113 -2.42 -6.68 -18.32
N SER A 114 -3.49 -6.22 -17.70
CA SER A 114 -4.23 -7.05 -16.74
C SER A 114 -4.91 -8.26 -17.40
N LYS A 115 -5.10 -8.22 -18.71
CA LYS A 115 -5.72 -9.31 -19.49
C LYS A 115 -4.73 -10.44 -19.77
N THR A 116 -3.50 -10.10 -20.17
CA THR A 116 -2.45 -11.10 -20.51
C THR A 116 -1.58 -11.45 -19.32
N GLY A 117 -1.56 -10.60 -18.28
CA GLY A 117 -0.66 -10.70 -17.13
C GLY A 117 0.71 -10.08 -17.37
N GLU A 118 0.91 -9.38 -18.49
CA GLU A 118 2.16 -8.75 -18.85
C GLU A 118 2.53 -7.66 -17.83
N HIS A 119 3.78 -7.69 -17.33
CA HIS A 119 4.37 -6.80 -16.33
C HIS A 119 3.60 -6.68 -14.99
N ILE A 120 2.71 -7.62 -14.69
CA ILE A 120 2.00 -7.63 -13.39
C ILE A 120 2.95 -8.01 -12.23
N HIS A 121 3.97 -8.83 -12.52
CA HIS A 121 4.97 -9.18 -11.50
C HIS A 121 5.82 -7.96 -11.16
N GLU A 122 6.31 -7.26 -12.15
CA GLU A 122 7.12 -6.04 -12.04
C GLU A 122 6.34 -4.93 -11.32
N LEU A 123 5.04 -4.81 -11.57
CA LEU A 123 4.16 -3.89 -10.83
C LEU A 123 4.15 -4.20 -9.33
N LYS A 124 4.06 -5.49 -8.94
CA LYS A 124 4.08 -5.88 -7.53
C LYS A 124 5.42 -5.57 -6.87
N GLU A 125 6.53 -5.78 -7.57
CA GLU A 125 7.88 -5.42 -7.10
C GLU A 125 8.00 -3.90 -6.91
N LEU A 126 7.49 -3.13 -7.86
CA LEU A 126 7.51 -1.67 -7.81
C LEU A 126 6.71 -1.14 -6.60
N LEU A 127 5.53 -1.70 -6.34
CA LEU A 127 4.72 -1.38 -5.17
C LEU A 127 5.44 -1.71 -3.86
N ALA A 128 6.14 -2.86 -3.81
CA ALA A 128 6.91 -3.25 -2.63
C ALA A 128 8.11 -2.32 -2.39
N GLN A 129 8.76 -1.85 -3.44
CA GLN A 129 9.85 -0.87 -3.34
C GLN A 129 9.35 0.47 -2.79
N GLN A 130 8.21 0.97 -3.28
CA GLN A 130 7.61 2.20 -2.79
C GLN A 130 7.22 2.10 -1.30
N ALA A 131 6.59 1.00 -0.90
CA ALA A 131 6.24 0.75 0.50
C ALA A 131 7.48 0.68 1.41
N SER A 132 8.58 0.10 0.92
CA SER A 132 9.82 -0.02 1.68
C SER A 132 10.49 1.33 1.93
N GLN A 133 10.40 2.27 0.99
CA GLN A 133 10.95 3.62 1.15
C GLN A 133 10.25 4.40 2.26
N ASP A 134 8.93 4.29 2.37
CA ASP A 134 8.17 4.94 3.44
C ASP A 134 8.35 4.26 4.80
N THR A 135 8.53 2.94 4.81
CA THR A 135 8.73 2.17 6.05
C THR A 135 10.11 2.44 6.67
N ILE A 136 11.11 2.74 5.85
CA ILE A 136 12.46 3.13 6.32
C ILE A 136 12.43 4.48 7.05
N GLN A 137 11.44 5.34 6.79
CA GLN A 137 11.32 6.65 7.44
C GLN A 137 10.51 6.66 8.73
N LYS A 138 9.73 5.63 9.03
CA LYS A 138 8.91 5.54 10.24
C LYS A 138 9.25 4.30 11.05
N SER A 139 10.35 4.38 11.80
CA SER A 139 10.64 3.42 12.86
C SER A 139 9.48 3.39 13.86
N ILE A 140 9.07 2.19 14.30
CA ILE A 140 8.04 2.02 15.33
C ILE A 140 8.71 2.15 16.71
N VAL A 141 9.82 1.46 16.90
CA VAL A 141 10.59 1.43 18.16
C VAL A 141 12.10 1.39 17.93
N ALA A 142 12.57 1.15 16.71
CA ALA A 142 13.99 0.95 16.41
C ALA A 142 14.86 2.17 16.71
N ASP A 143 14.30 3.39 16.64
CA ASP A 143 14.96 4.64 17.00
C ASP A 143 15.23 4.77 18.52
N LEU A 144 14.58 3.96 19.35
CA LEU A 144 14.75 3.90 20.79
C LEU A 144 15.73 2.81 21.23
N LEU A 145 16.23 1.99 20.28
CA LEU A 145 16.99 0.78 20.56
C LEU A 145 18.45 0.90 20.16
N ASN A 146 19.32 0.27 20.94
CA ASN A 146 20.70 0.05 20.56
C ASN A 146 20.89 -1.42 20.11
N PRO A 147 21.88 -1.70 19.25
CA PRO A 147 22.25 -3.06 18.93
C PRO A 147 22.52 -3.89 20.19
N LEU A 148 21.99 -5.14 20.20
CA LEU A 148 22.08 -6.09 21.30
C LEU A 148 21.16 -5.78 22.51
N ASP A 149 20.32 -4.77 22.46
CA ASP A 149 19.28 -4.58 23.47
C ASP A 149 18.30 -5.75 23.50
N PHE A 150 17.71 -6.03 24.68
CA PHE A 150 16.63 -6.97 24.84
C PHE A 150 15.31 -6.24 24.97
N VAL A 151 14.38 -6.53 24.07
CA VAL A 151 13.05 -5.91 24.03
C VAL A 151 12.02 -6.98 24.38
N VAL A 152 11.24 -6.73 25.42
CA VAL A 152 10.11 -7.61 25.79
C VAL A 152 8.84 -7.01 25.20
N LEU A 153 8.26 -7.70 24.22
CA LEU A 153 7.00 -7.35 23.57
C LEU A 153 5.85 -8.11 24.23
N VAL A 154 4.98 -7.39 24.89
CA VAL A 154 3.77 -7.98 25.49
C VAL A 154 2.65 -7.95 24.46
N VAL A 155 2.25 -9.11 24.00
CA VAL A 155 1.31 -9.26 22.89
C VAL A 155 0.07 -10.02 23.38
N PRO A 156 -1.10 -9.34 23.48
CA PRO A 156 -2.35 -10.03 23.78
C PRO A 156 -2.74 -10.95 22.63
N ILE A 157 -3.29 -12.11 22.95
CA ILE A 157 -3.88 -12.99 21.94
C ILE A 157 -5.25 -12.40 21.53
N ASP A 158 -5.29 -11.81 20.36
CA ASP A 158 -6.55 -11.30 19.79
C ASP A 158 -7.40 -12.48 19.31
N SER A 159 -8.57 -12.65 19.91
CA SER A 159 -9.56 -13.65 19.51
C SER A 159 -10.13 -13.45 18.11
N ALA A 160 -10.01 -12.23 17.57
CA ALA A 160 -10.43 -11.89 16.20
C ALA A 160 -9.35 -12.19 15.16
N ALA A 161 -8.10 -12.44 15.58
CA ALA A 161 -7.04 -12.83 14.67
C ALA A 161 -7.24 -14.27 14.17
N PRO A 162 -6.88 -14.59 12.92
CA PRO A 162 -6.87 -15.95 12.42
C PRO A 162 -5.98 -16.84 13.32
N LYS A 163 -6.46 -18.03 13.67
CA LYS A 163 -5.70 -18.97 14.52
C LYS A 163 -4.28 -19.20 14.00
N GLY A 164 -3.29 -19.04 14.87
CA GLY A 164 -1.88 -19.27 14.55
C GLY A 164 -1.16 -18.11 13.85
N ARG A 165 -1.75 -16.92 13.77
CA ARG A 165 -1.11 -15.74 13.16
C ARG A 165 -1.08 -14.56 14.13
N LEU A 166 0.03 -13.84 14.14
CA LEU A 166 0.12 -12.50 14.72
C LEU A 166 -0.52 -11.50 13.75
N ILE A 167 -1.17 -10.45 14.29
CA ILE A 167 -1.68 -9.36 13.48
C ILE A 167 -0.54 -8.51 12.91
N LEU A 168 -0.79 -7.81 11.81
CA LEU A 168 0.23 -7.07 11.07
C LEU A 168 1.04 -6.09 11.96
N PRO A 169 0.44 -5.26 12.83
CA PRO A 169 1.22 -4.37 13.70
C PRO A 169 2.20 -5.10 14.62
N GLN A 170 1.82 -6.28 15.11
CA GLN A 170 2.70 -7.12 15.95
C GLN A 170 3.91 -7.62 15.16
N GLN A 171 3.68 -8.10 13.94
CA GLN A 171 4.76 -8.56 13.05
C GLN A 171 5.70 -7.40 12.65
N GLN A 172 5.15 -6.23 12.35
CA GLN A 172 5.93 -5.05 12.01
C GLN A 172 6.81 -4.59 13.18
N THR A 173 6.28 -4.57 14.40
CA THR A 173 7.07 -4.21 15.59
C THR A 173 8.20 -5.20 15.85
N ILE A 174 7.95 -6.52 15.72
CA ILE A 174 9.00 -7.54 15.85
C ILE A 174 10.09 -7.33 14.80
N ARG A 175 9.69 -7.07 13.55
CA ARG A 175 10.64 -6.82 12.46
C ARG A 175 11.48 -5.58 12.73
N ASP A 176 10.88 -4.49 13.18
CA ASP A 176 11.54 -3.24 13.50
C ASP A 176 12.62 -3.42 14.59
N VAL A 177 12.31 -4.20 15.65
CA VAL A 177 13.30 -4.58 16.69
C VAL A 177 14.48 -5.34 16.09
N LEU A 178 14.21 -6.31 15.21
CA LEU A 178 15.26 -7.12 14.59
C LEU A 178 16.12 -6.30 13.61
N GLU A 179 15.55 -5.38 12.87
CA GLU A 179 16.26 -4.47 11.98
C GLU A 179 17.19 -3.51 12.75
N ALA A 180 16.81 -3.12 13.99
CA ALA A 180 17.66 -2.41 14.94
C ALA A 180 18.81 -3.26 15.51
N LYS A 181 18.94 -4.54 15.10
CA LYS A 181 19.89 -5.51 15.65
C LYS A 181 19.73 -5.78 17.16
N ALA A 182 18.50 -5.58 17.66
CA ALA A 182 18.08 -5.91 19.01
C ALA A 182 17.41 -7.30 19.04
N SER A 183 17.23 -7.85 20.25
CA SER A 183 16.58 -9.15 20.48
C SER A 183 15.15 -8.92 20.93
N ALA A 184 14.17 -9.57 20.27
CA ALA A 184 12.77 -9.52 20.69
C ALA A 184 12.37 -10.77 21.48
N ILE A 185 11.79 -10.58 22.66
CA ILE A 185 11.17 -11.61 23.47
C ILE A 185 9.69 -11.34 23.49
N VAL A 186 8.89 -12.23 22.91
CA VAL A 186 7.45 -12.04 22.75
C VAL A 186 6.72 -12.90 23.80
N VAL A 187 5.91 -12.26 24.63
CA VAL A 187 5.19 -12.90 25.74
C VAL A 187 3.74 -12.43 25.80
N GLN A 188 2.90 -13.23 26.44
CA GLN A 188 1.57 -12.79 26.82
C GLN A 188 1.63 -11.92 28.09
N GLU A 189 0.59 -11.16 28.34
CA GLU A 189 0.48 -10.30 29.53
C GLU A 189 0.64 -11.08 30.85
N THR A 190 0.16 -12.33 30.89
CA THR A 190 0.22 -13.20 32.06
C THR A 190 1.63 -13.73 32.35
N GLU A 191 2.52 -13.73 31.37
CA GLU A 191 3.86 -14.33 31.46
C GLU A 191 4.96 -13.29 31.69
N LEU A 192 4.61 -11.99 31.63
CA LEU A 192 5.58 -10.90 31.72
C LEU A 192 6.44 -10.96 32.99
N ALA A 193 5.81 -11.17 34.17
CA ALA A 193 6.53 -11.18 35.45
C ALA A 193 7.54 -12.33 35.54
N GLU A 194 7.18 -13.52 35.10
CA GLU A 194 8.07 -14.70 35.13
C GLU A 194 9.21 -14.53 34.11
N THR A 195 8.91 -13.94 32.93
CA THR A 195 9.92 -13.65 31.91
C THR A 195 10.95 -12.66 32.41
N LEU A 196 10.52 -11.55 33.03
CA LEU A 196 11.44 -10.56 33.60
C LEU A 196 12.31 -11.14 34.70
N ASN A 197 11.74 -11.99 35.59
CA ASN A 197 12.52 -12.69 36.63
C ASN A 197 13.56 -13.62 36.00
N SER A 198 13.21 -14.32 34.93
CA SER A 198 14.12 -15.25 34.23
C SER A 198 15.26 -14.52 33.51
N LEU A 199 15.03 -13.26 33.10
CA LEU A 199 16.04 -12.39 32.48
C LEU A 199 16.93 -11.71 33.53
N GLY A 200 16.70 -11.92 34.82
CA GLY A 200 17.53 -11.37 35.88
C GLY A 200 17.22 -9.91 36.25
N LYS A 201 15.98 -9.50 36.05
CA LYS A 201 15.48 -8.16 36.42
C LYS A 201 14.27 -8.27 37.34
#